data_4d0f6ac93ff96750e434381d555daf68
#
_entry.id   4d0f6ac93ff96750e434381d555daf68
#
_cell.length_a   1.000
_cell.length_b   1.000
_cell.length_c   1.000
_cell.angle_alpha   90.00
_cell.angle_beta   90.00
_cell.angle_gamma   90.00
#
_symmetry.space_group_name_H-M   'P 1'
#
loop_
_entity.id
_entity.type
_entity.pdbx_description
1 polymer ?
#
loop_
_entity_poly.entity_id
_entity_poly.type
_entity_poly.pdbx_seq_one_letter_code
_entity_poly.pdbx_strand_id
1 'polypeptide(L)'
;PLLLLLVAAFALPGTATQSKAEEGYTLRIASLAPAGSSWMKILNAWNKTLIEKTDGKLKMRFYPGGSQGDERDFVRKMRVGQLDGGVVTMTGMSMLVPAMNVLTLPGFLNTYEELDRVRDKMAGEFESMFGKENMRLVGWGDAGKTRLFSVQPIQSPKQIKAMRPWVWKDDPIFVDFYQVIGASAVRLGVPEVYPALQTRMVDVVASSALTAVALQW
;
A
#
# COMPACT_ATOMS: atom_id res chain seq x y z
N PRO A 1 37.99 74.49 -33.52
CA PRO A 1 36.87 73.84 -32.87
C PRO A 1 36.79 72.34 -33.17
N LEU A 2 36.98 71.62 -32.12
CA LEU A 2 37.06 70.17 -32.14
C LEU A 2 35.63 69.57 -32.05
N LEU A 3 35.24 68.81 -33.04
CA LEU A 3 33.95 68.15 -33.05
C LEU A 3 34.13 66.74 -32.40
N LEU A 4 33.57 66.52 -31.22
CA LEU A 4 33.52 65.24 -30.55
C LEU A 4 32.28 64.46 -31.05
N LEU A 5 32.51 63.33 -31.76
CA LEU A 5 31.47 62.37 -32.12
C LEU A 5 31.26 61.41 -30.95
N LEU A 6 30.06 61.46 -30.34
CA LEU A 6 29.63 60.54 -29.31
C LEU A 6 28.98 59.32 -29.99
N VAL A 7 29.62 58.16 -29.98
CA VAL A 7 29.06 56.89 -30.43
C VAL A 7 28.32 56.25 -29.25
N ALA A 8 26.97 56.30 -29.28
CA ALA A 8 26.13 55.59 -28.30
C ALA A 8 25.98 54.12 -28.75
N ALA A 9 26.63 53.21 -28.04
CA ALA A 9 26.41 51.79 -28.22
C ALA A 9 25.09 51.37 -27.53
N PHE A 10 24.07 51.06 -28.30
CA PHE A 10 22.84 50.45 -27.81
C PHE A 10 23.11 48.98 -27.53
N ALA A 11 23.20 48.60 -26.24
CA ALA A 11 23.14 47.21 -25.82
C ALA A 11 21.67 46.74 -25.86
N LEU A 12 21.32 45.87 -26.81
CA LEU A 12 20.06 45.17 -26.82
C LEU A 12 20.02 44.21 -25.61
N PRO A 13 18.96 44.26 -24.77
CA PRO A 13 18.80 43.24 -23.73
C PRO A 13 18.48 41.90 -24.41
N GLY A 14 19.46 40.99 -24.38
CA GLY A 14 19.24 39.61 -24.73
C GLY A 14 18.18 39.03 -23.76
N THR A 15 16.99 38.74 -24.26
CA THR A 15 16.00 37.96 -23.55
C THR A 15 16.55 36.55 -23.38
N ALA A 16 17.27 36.31 -22.28
CA ALA A 16 17.55 34.97 -21.83
C ALA A 16 16.19 34.34 -21.50
N THR A 17 15.68 33.55 -22.41
CA THR A 17 14.55 32.64 -22.15
C THR A 17 15.05 31.65 -21.09
N GLN A 18 14.78 31.96 -19.83
CA GLN A 18 14.94 30.97 -18.78
C GLN A 18 14.01 29.80 -19.13
N SER A 19 14.58 28.74 -19.65
CA SER A 19 13.93 27.44 -19.72
C SER A 19 13.54 27.11 -18.30
N LYS A 20 12.23 27.27 -17.98
CA LYS A 20 11.66 26.78 -16.73
C LYS A 20 11.85 25.28 -16.78
N ALA A 21 12.83 24.76 -16.03
CA ALA A 21 12.97 23.32 -15.87
C ALA A 21 11.60 22.81 -15.43
N GLU A 22 10.99 21.91 -16.19
CA GLU A 22 9.73 21.27 -15.79
C GLU A 22 9.99 20.62 -14.45
N GLU A 23 9.41 21.20 -13.38
CA GLU A 23 9.49 20.67 -12.03
C GLU A 23 8.91 19.25 -12.08
N GLY A 24 9.78 18.25 -11.81
CA GLY A 24 9.38 16.85 -11.82
C GLY A 24 8.29 16.61 -10.79
N TYR A 25 7.35 15.72 -11.12
CA TYR A 25 6.24 15.36 -10.24
C TYR A 25 6.67 14.30 -9.20
N THR A 26 6.27 14.48 -7.94
CA THR A 26 6.56 13.54 -6.86
C THR A 26 5.28 12.88 -6.37
N LEU A 27 5.14 11.57 -6.61
CA LEU A 27 4.02 10.76 -6.12
C LEU A 27 4.26 10.42 -4.64
N ARG A 28 3.30 10.74 -3.78
CA ARG A 28 3.31 10.46 -2.33
C ARG A 28 2.60 9.13 -2.10
N ILE A 29 3.36 8.09 -1.72
CA ILE A 29 2.88 6.71 -1.64
C ILE A 29 3.02 6.19 -0.21
N ALA A 30 1.92 5.81 0.43
CA ALA A 30 1.91 5.19 1.76
C ALA A 30 2.02 3.67 1.68
N SER A 31 2.59 3.05 2.73
CA SER A 31 2.67 1.60 2.88
C SER A 31 2.76 1.19 4.35
N LEU A 32 2.16 0.05 4.70
CA LEU A 32 2.36 -0.59 6.00
C LEU A 32 3.70 -1.35 6.07
N ALA A 33 4.31 -1.66 4.93
CA ALA A 33 5.58 -2.36 4.87
C ALA A 33 6.70 -1.57 5.57
N PRO A 34 7.44 -2.18 6.52
CA PRO A 34 8.56 -1.52 7.19
C PRO A 34 9.67 -1.09 6.21
N ALA A 35 10.36 -0.02 6.52
CA ALA A 35 11.38 0.60 5.63
C ALA A 35 12.47 -0.38 5.14
N GLY A 36 12.90 -1.31 6.00
CA GLY A 36 13.92 -2.32 5.68
C GLY A 36 13.41 -3.61 5.04
N SER A 37 12.08 -3.74 4.85
CA SER A 37 11.46 -4.96 4.32
C SER A 37 11.83 -5.21 2.86
N SER A 38 11.69 -6.47 2.42
CA SER A 38 11.89 -6.87 1.02
C SER A 38 10.95 -6.11 0.07
N TRP A 39 9.70 -5.86 0.48
CA TRP A 39 8.75 -5.06 -0.30
C TRP A 39 9.27 -3.64 -0.54
N MET A 40 9.74 -2.96 0.50
CA MET A 40 10.28 -1.60 0.36
C MET A 40 11.56 -1.55 -0.48
N LYS A 41 12.40 -2.61 -0.42
CA LYS A 41 13.57 -2.71 -1.31
C LYS A 41 13.17 -2.79 -2.78
N ILE A 42 12.15 -3.60 -3.11
CA ILE A 42 11.62 -3.71 -4.47
C ILE A 42 10.99 -2.40 -4.93
N LEU A 43 10.18 -1.76 -4.10
CA LEU A 43 9.55 -0.47 -4.41
C LEU A 43 10.58 0.65 -4.63
N ASN A 44 11.64 0.67 -3.83
CA ASN A 44 12.74 1.62 -4.02
C ASN A 44 13.54 1.35 -5.32
N ALA A 45 13.76 0.08 -5.68
CA ALA A 45 14.38 -0.28 -6.96
C ALA A 45 13.50 0.14 -8.14
N TRP A 46 12.19 -0.09 -8.05
CA TRP A 46 11.24 0.39 -9.04
C TRP A 46 11.26 1.93 -9.17
N ASN A 47 11.26 2.65 -8.04
CA ASN A 47 11.37 4.11 -8.06
C ASN A 47 12.65 4.61 -8.75
N LYS A 48 13.78 3.94 -8.51
CA LYS A 48 15.04 4.25 -9.20
C LYS A 48 14.88 4.12 -10.72
N THR A 49 14.33 3.02 -11.19
CA THR A 49 14.05 2.80 -12.62
C THR A 49 13.07 3.82 -13.19
N LEU A 50 12.05 4.21 -12.42
CA LEU A 50 11.08 5.24 -12.81
C LEU A 50 11.78 6.59 -13.01
N ILE A 51 12.63 7.01 -12.08
CA ILE A 51 13.41 8.24 -12.17
C ILE A 51 14.31 8.23 -13.42
N GLU A 52 15.02 7.11 -13.64
CA GLU A 52 15.90 6.95 -14.80
C GLU A 52 15.13 7.02 -16.13
N LYS A 53 13.98 6.32 -16.23
CA LYS A 53 13.17 6.28 -17.45
C LYS A 53 12.39 7.58 -17.74
N THR A 54 12.27 8.45 -16.77
CA THR A 54 11.55 9.72 -16.91
C THR A 54 12.47 10.94 -16.88
N ASP A 55 13.79 10.73 -16.95
CA ASP A 55 14.79 11.79 -16.82
C ASP A 55 14.56 12.68 -15.58
N GLY A 56 14.16 12.04 -14.46
CA GLY A 56 13.87 12.72 -13.21
C GLY A 56 12.51 13.42 -13.12
N LYS A 57 11.70 13.39 -14.19
CA LYS A 57 10.41 14.08 -14.24
C LYS A 57 9.35 13.44 -13.35
N LEU A 58 9.50 12.15 -13.02
CA LEU A 58 8.59 11.42 -12.12
C LEU A 58 9.37 10.63 -11.09
N LYS A 59 8.98 10.77 -9.82
CA LYS A 59 9.55 10.02 -8.70
C LYS A 59 8.48 9.69 -7.66
N MET A 60 8.74 8.67 -6.86
CA MET A 60 7.90 8.30 -5.73
C MET A 60 8.58 8.67 -4.41
N ARG A 61 7.80 9.23 -3.49
CA ARG A 61 8.16 9.38 -2.09
C ARG A 61 7.36 8.42 -1.26
N PHE A 62 8.02 7.41 -0.71
CA PHE A 62 7.37 6.42 0.13
C PHE A 62 7.26 6.87 1.59
N TYR A 63 6.14 6.51 2.21
CA TYR A 63 5.86 6.64 3.64
C TYR A 63 5.64 5.23 4.21
N PRO A 64 6.72 4.54 4.62
CA PRO A 64 6.67 3.16 5.07
C PRO A 64 6.19 3.01 6.51
N GLY A 65 5.93 1.76 6.92
CA GLY A 65 5.70 1.35 8.31
C GLY A 65 4.47 1.96 8.97
N GLY A 66 3.44 2.29 8.19
CA GLY A 66 2.23 2.90 8.74
C GLY A 66 2.40 4.33 9.23
N SER A 67 3.46 5.06 8.82
CA SER A 67 3.71 6.45 9.20
C SER A 67 2.62 7.42 8.75
N GLN A 68 1.71 6.98 7.88
CA GLN A 68 0.52 7.72 7.45
C GLN A 68 -0.77 7.17 8.07
N GLY A 69 -0.69 6.27 9.06
CA GLY A 69 -1.81 5.57 9.68
C GLY A 69 -1.98 4.15 9.14
N ASP A 70 -3.18 3.61 9.24
CA ASP A 70 -3.57 2.32 8.68
C ASP A 70 -4.15 2.48 7.25
N GLU A 71 -4.49 1.40 6.55
CA GLU A 71 -4.98 1.44 5.16
C GLU A 71 -6.26 2.26 5.01
N ARG A 72 -7.14 2.27 6.00
CA ARG A 72 -8.28 3.20 6.04
C ARG A 72 -7.85 4.66 5.93
N ASP A 73 -6.76 5.03 6.62
CA ASP A 73 -6.22 6.38 6.54
C ASP A 73 -5.60 6.66 5.18
N PHE A 74 -4.93 5.65 4.58
CA PHE A 74 -4.38 5.79 3.22
C PHE A 74 -5.50 6.06 2.22
N VAL A 75 -6.57 5.24 2.23
CA VAL A 75 -7.72 5.39 1.34
C VAL A 75 -8.36 6.76 1.51
N ARG A 76 -8.58 7.20 2.75
CA ARG A 76 -9.13 8.53 3.02
C ARG A 76 -8.22 9.64 2.49
N LYS A 77 -6.90 9.53 2.71
CA LYS A 77 -5.90 10.53 2.26
C LYS A 77 -5.76 10.54 0.73
N MET A 78 -5.89 9.40 0.06
CA MET A 78 -5.93 9.34 -1.41
C MET A 78 -7.17 10.04 -1.96
N ARG A 79 -8.35 9.81 -1.38
CA ARG A 79 -9.60 10.46 -1.81
C ARG A 79 -9.59 11.98 -1.70
N VAL A 80 -8.84 12.54 -0.75
CA VAL A 80 -8.72 14.00 -0.57
C VAL A 80 -7.41 14.58 -1.13
N GLY A 81 -6.64 13.80 -1.90
CA GLY A 81 -5.43 14.26 -2.57
C GLY A 81 -4.24 14.57 -1.63
N GLN A 82 -4.25 14.08 -0.40
CA GLN A 82 -3.10 14.17 0.52
C GLN A 82 -2.03 13.12 0.21
N LEU A 83 -2.43 11.98 -0.36
CA LEU A 83 -1.58 10.95 -0.93
C LEU A 83 -1.96 10.76 -2.40
N ASP A 84 -0.98 10.44 -3.22
CA ASP A 84 -1.18 10.16 -4.65
C ASP A 84 -1.38 8.65 -4.90
N GLY A 85 -1.05 7.82 -3.91
CA GLY A 85 -1.25 6.39 -3.96
C GLY A 85 -0.93 5.68 -2.64
N GLY A 86 -1.16 4.37 -2.63
CA GLY A 86 -0.86 3.47 -1.52
C GLY A 86 -0.49 2.09 -2.00
N VAL A 87 0.44 1.45 -1.30
CA VAL A 87 0.67 0.01 -1.38
C VAL A 87 -0.20 -0.60 -0.31
N VAL A 88 -1.33 -1.12 -0.72
CA VAL A 88 -2.39 -1.61 0.17
C VAL A 88 -2.64 -3.10 -0.04
N THR A 89 -3.13 -3.75 0.98
CA THR A 89 -3.61 -5.13 0.90
C THR A 89 -5.01 -5.18 0.29
N MET A 90 -5.59 -6.36 0.22
CA MET A 90 -6.97 -6.53 -0.23
C MET A 90 -7.97 -5.78 0.68
N THR A 91 -7.65 -5.60 1.96
CA THR A 91 -8.45 -4.80 2.88
C THR A 91 -8.57 -3.35 2.40
N GLY A 92 -7.46 -2.69 2.08
CA GLY A 92 -7.50 -1.33 1.54
C GLY A 92 -8.09 -1.25 0.15
N MET A 93 -7.85 -2.25 -0.71
CA MET A 93 -8.46 -2.32 -2.04
C MET A 93 -9.98 -2.44 -1.96
N SER A 94 -10.50 -3.24 -1.02
CA SER A 94 -11.94 -3.43 -0.84
C SER A 94 -12.66 -2.20 -0.26
N MET A 95 -11.96 -1.31 0.40
CA MET A 95 -12.50 -0.01 0.82
C MET A 95 -12.77 0.93 -0.36
N LEU A 96 -12.04 0.74 -1.46
CA LEU A 96 -12.27 1.44 -2.73
C LEU A 96 -13.30 0.68 -3.57
N VAL A 97 -13.08 -0.62 -3.74
CA VAL A 97 -13.87 -1.51 -4.59
C VAL A 97 -14.28 -2.74 -3.78
N PRO A 98 -15.46 -2.77 -3.13
CA PRO A 98 -15.87 -3.87 -2.23
C PRO A 98 -15.84 -5.27 -2.88
N ALA A 99 -16.05 -5.36 -4.19
CA ALA A 99 -15.99 -6.61 -4.95
C ALA A 99 -14.62 -7.31 -4.86
N MET A 100 -13.55 -6.57 -4.54
CA MET A 100 -12.20 -7.14 -4.40
C MET A 100 -12.11 -8.18 -3.28
N ASN A 101 -13.01 -8.14 -2.29
CA ASN A 101 -13.06 -9.14 -1.21
C ASN A 101 -13.22 -10.57 -1.71
N VAL A 102 -13.77 -10.79 -2.91
CA VAL A 102 -13.91 -12.13 -3.49
C VAL A 102 -12.57 -12.86 -3.59
N LEU A 103 -11.48 -12.13 -3.81
CA LEU A 103 -10.14 -12.71 -3.94
C LEU A 103 -9.55 -13.21 -2.61
N THR A 104 -10.17 -12.85 -1.48
CA THR A 104 -9.73 -13.28 -0.13
C THR A 104 -10.64 -14.29 0.52
N LEU A 105 -11.70 -14.72 -0.16
CA LEU A 105 -12.62 -15.70 0.39
C LEU A 105 -11.88 -17.02 0.69
N PRO A 106 -11.98 -17.54 1.93
CA PRO A 106 -11.33 -18.79 2.30
C PRO A 106 -11.76 -19.94 1.40
N GLY A 107 -10.78 -20.69 0.87
CA GLY A 107 -11.02 -21.85 0.01
C GLY A 107 -11.42 -21.53 -1.43
N PHE A 108 -11.55 -20.25 -1.82
CA PHE A 108 -11.93 -19.87 -3.18
C PHE A 108 -10.71 -19.93 -4.14
N LEU A 109 -9.57 -19.37 -3.74
CA LEU A 109 -8.31 -19.45 -4.49
C LEU A 109 -7.26 -20.13 -3.61
N ASN A 110 -6.74 -21.28 -4.06
CA ASN A 110 -5.86 -22.12 -3.26
C ASN A 110 -4.40 -22.09 -3.73
N THR A 111 -4.17 -21.69 -4.99
CA THR A 111 -2.82 -21.62 -5.58
C THR A 111 -2.54 -20.24 -6.16
N TYR A 112 -1.26 -19.93 -6.35
CA TYR A 112 -0.86 -18.69 -7.03
C TYR A 112 -1.28 -18.69 -8.51
N GLU A 113 -1.23 -19.86 -9.15
CA GLU A 113 -1.64 -20.03 -10.55
C GLU A 113 -3.14 -19.73 -10.75
N GLU A 114 -4.00 -20.12 -9.79
CA GLU A 114 -5.41 -19.75 -9.80
C GLU A 114 -5.59 -18.24 -9.63
N LEU A 115 -4.88 -17.63 -8.69
CA LEU A 115 -4.93 -16.20 -8.42
C LEU A 115 -4.45 -15.39 -9.64
N ASP A 116 -3.31 -15.75 -10.23
CA ASP A 116 -2.76 -15.08 -11.40
C ASP A 116 -3.69 -15.19 -12.59
N ARG A 117 -4.27 -16.38 -12.83
CA ARG A 117 -5.28 -16.58 -13.89
C ARG A 117 -6.49 -15.68 -13.71
N VAL A 118 -6.97 -15.47 -12.48
CA VAL A 118 -8.09 -14.55 -12.20
C VAL A 118 -7.66 -13.11 -12.46
N ARG A 119 -6.49 -12.70 -11.97
CA ARG A 119 -5.94 -11.35 -12.18
C ARG A 119 -5.83 -11.03 -13.66
N ASP A 120 -5.28 -11.94 -14.44
CA ASP A 120 -5.09 -11.77 -15.89
C ASP A 120 -6.43 -11.68 -16.63
N LYS A 121 -7.36 -12.60 -16.33
CA LYS A 121 -8.67 -12.62 -16.99
C LYS A 121 -9.54 -11.42 -16.64
N MET A 122 -9.42 -10.91 -15.43
CA MET A 122 -10.23 -9.81 -14.92
C MET A 122 -9.52 -8.45 -14.96
N ALA A 123 -8.35 -8.36 -15.56
CA ALA A 123 -7.56 -7.12 -15.54
C ALA A 123 -8.36 -5.90 -16.01
N GLY A 124 -9.08 -6.01 -17.12
CA GLY A 124 -9.94 -4.93 -17.64
C GLY A 124 -11.11 -4.57 -16.72
N GLU A 125 -11.71 -5.58 -16.07
CA GLU A 125 -12.77 -5.36 -15.08
C GLU A 125 -12.24 -4.62 -13.86
N PHE A 126 -11.10 -5.05 -13.33
CA PHE A 126 -10.47 -4.37 -12.19
C PHE A 126 -10.10 -2.93 -12.56
N GLU A 127 -9.50 -2.69 -13.72
CA GLU A 127 -9.19 -1.33 -14.17
C GLU A 127 -10.45 -0.47 -14.26
N SER A 128 -11.55 -1.00 -14.81
CA SER A 128 -12.84 -0.33 -14.88
C SER A 128 -13.40 -0.01 -13.49
N MET A 129 -13.35 -0.97 -12.55
CA MET A 129 -13.86 -0.78 -11.19
C MET A 129 -13.08 0.32 -10.45
N PHE A 130 -11.75 0.28 -10.49
CA PHE A 130 -10.93 1.31 -9.86
C PHE A 130 -11.05 2.66 -10.56
N GLY A 131 -11.22 2.67 -11.89
CA GLY A 131 -11.44 3.88 -12.66
C GLY A 131 -12.70 4.66 -12.24
N LYS A 132 -13.78 3.95 -11.86
CA LYS A 132 -15.00 4.57 -11.31
C LYS A 132 -14.77 5.30 -9.98
N GLU A 133 -13.77 4.86 -9.22
CA GLU A 133 -13.34 5.49 -7.97
C GLU A 133 -12.25 6.56 -8.18
N ASN A 134 -11.96 6.94 -9.42
CA ASN A 134 -10.86 7.83 -9.83
C ASN A 134 -9.48 7.31 -9.38
N MET A 135 -9.33 5.99 -9.32
CA MET A 135 -8.09 5.31 -8.96
C MET A 135 -7.60 4.45 -10.12
N ARG A 136 -6.31 4.16 -10.16
CA ARG A 136 -5.71 3.24 -11.11
C ARG A 136 -4.96 2.13 -10.38
N LEU A 137 -5.24 0.90 -10.76
CA LEU A 137 -4.48 -0.25 -10.31
C LEU A 137 -3.18 -0.31 -11.13
N VAL A 138 -2.03 -0.10 -10.47
CA VAL A 138 -0.72 -0.02 -11.15
C VAL A 138 -0.05 -1.38 -11.23
N GLY A 139 -0.32 -2.27 -10.28
CA GLY A 139 0.27 -3.61 -10.27
C GLY A 139 -0.11 -4.39 -9.02
N TRP A 140 0.31 -5.65 -9.01
CA TRP A 140 0.10 -6.61 -7.94
C TRP A 140 1.39 -6.96 -7.23
N GLY A 141 1.30 -7.28 -5.95
CA GLY A 141 2.38 -7.85 -5.16
C GLY A 141 1.81 -8.85 -4.17
N ASP A 142 2.49 -9.99 -4.00
CA ASP A 142 2.03 -11.04 -3.10
C ASP A 142 2.72 -10.95 -1.74
N ALA A 143 1.91 -10.95 -0.68
CA ALA A 143 2.41 -11.01 0.70
C ALA A 143 2.59 -12.45 1.20
N GLY A 144 2.06 -13.43 0.46
CA GLY A 144 2.10 -14.85 0.80
C GLY A 144 0.75 -15.41 1.25
N LYS A 145 0.71 -16.75 1.38
CA LYS A 145 -0.51 -17.46 1.84
C LYS A 145 -0.75 -17.22 3.32
N THR A 146 -1.99 -16.93 3.69
CA THR A 146 -2.40 -16.75 5.08
C THR A 146 -2.25 -18.02 5.90
N ARG A 147 -1.73 -17.87 7.11
CA ARG A 147 -1.58 -18.88 8.15
C ARG A 147 -2.05 -18.29 9.48
N LEU A 148 -2.41 -19.15 10.41
CA LEU A 148 -2.62 -18.75 11.80
C LEU A 148 -1.30 -18.94 12.57
N PHE A 149 -0.84 -17.87 13.18
CA PHE A 149 0.27 -17.89 14.14
C PHE A 149 -0.29 -17.72 15.53
N SER A 150 0.13 -18.55 16.48
CA SER A 150 -0.36 -18.46 17.84
C SER A 150 0.71 -18.84 18.85
N VAL A 151 0.58 -18.33 20.08
CA VAL A 151 1.46 -18.63 21.22
C VAL A 151 1.27 -20.06 21.75
N GLN A 152 0.17 -20.72 21.38
CA GLN A 152 -0.12 -22.11 21.73
C GLN A 152 -0.56 -22.88 20.48
N PRO A 153 -0.27 -24.18 20.39
CA PRO A 153 -0.72 -25.00 19.25
C PRO A 153 -2.23 -24.98 19.07
N ILE A 154 -2.70 -24.78 17.83
CA ILE A 154 -4.10 -24.86 17.45
C ILE A 154 -4.30 -26.13 16.64
N GLN A 155 -5.05 -27.10 17.18
CA GLN A 155 -5.38 -28.38 16.54
C GLN A 155 -6.81 -28.41 15.99
N SER A 156 -7.67 -27.50 16.41
CA SER A 156 -9.05 -27.42 15.94
C SER A 156 -9.60 -26.00 16.05
N PRO A 157 -10.59 -25.62 15.23
CA PRO A 157 -11.23 -24.30 15.33
C PRO A 157 -11.85 -24.00 16.70
N LYS A 158 -12.28 -25.04 17.43
CA LYS A 158 -12.85 -24.87 18.78
C LYS A 158 -11.84 -24.27 19.78
N GLN A 159 -10.55 -24.52 19.61
CA GLN A 159 -9.52 -23.98 20.50
C GLN A 159 -9.34 -22.46 20.33
N ILE A 160 -9.57 -21.94 19.14
CA ILE A 160 -9.50 -20.50 18.87
C ILE A 160 -10.54 -19.73 19.69
N LYS A 161 -11.69 -20.35 20.01
CA LYS A 161 -12.73 -19.74 20.82
C LYS A 161 -12.27 -19.30 22.21
N ALA A 162 -11.29 -20.02 22.79
CA ALA A 162 -10.73 -19.72 24.10
C ALA A 162 -9.53 -18.75 24.04
N MET A 163 -9.15 -18.34 22.84
CA MET A 163 -8.01 -17.46 22.59
C MET A 163 -8.47 -16.05 22.23
N ARG A 164 -7.52 -15.15 22.06
CA ARG A 164 -7.74 -13.75 21.68
C ARG A 164 -7.17 -13.50 20.29
N PRO A 165 -7.86 -13.95 19.23
CA PRO A 165 -7.40 -13.74 17.87
C PRO A 165 -7.50 -12.27 17.50
N TRP A 166 -6.46 -11.77 16.84
CA TRP A 166 -6.53 -10.50 16.16
C TRP A 166 -7.41 -10.58 14.92
N VAL A 167 -8.17 -9.54 14.69
CA VAL A 167 -8.81 -9.29 13.41
C VAL A 167 -8.57 -7.84 13.00
N TRP A 168 -8.24 -7.64 11.74
CA TRP A 168 -8.14 -6.28 11.22
C TRP A 168 -9.53 -5.63 11.28
N LYS A 169 -9.64 -4.50 11.95
CA LYS A 169 -10.93 -3.82 12.22
C LYS A 169 -11.76 -3.53 10.96
N ASP A 170 -11.11 -3.48 9.80
CA ASP A 170 -11.69 -3.16 8.51
C ASP A 170 -11.80 -4.37 7.55
N ASP A 171 -11.52 -5.58 8.03
CA ASP A 171 -11.64 -6.82 7.27
C ASP A 171 -12.95 -7.55 7.62
N PRO A 172 -14.00 -7.44 6.79
CA PRO A 172 -15.28 -8.07 7.08
C PRO A 172 -15.21 -9.60 7.04
N ILE A 173 -14.36 -10.16 6.20
CA ILE A 173 -14.26 -11.62 5.99
C ILE A 173 -13.76 -12.32 7.25
N PHE A 174 -12.66 -11.82 7.83
CA PHE A 174 -12.12 -12.41 9.05
C PHE A 174 -12.95 -12.06 10.30
N VAL A 175 -13.62 -10.90 10.31
CA VAL A 175 -14.62 -10.61 11.36
C VAL A 175 -15.71 -11.66 11.38
N ASP A 176 -16.33 -11.95 10.25
CA ASP A 176 -17.38 -12.96 10.12
C ASP A 176 -16.85 -14.37 10.40
N PHE A 177 -15.64 -14.69 9.92
CA PHE A 177 -14.99 -15.97 10.21
C PHE A 177 -14.89 -16.23 11.73
N TYR A 178 -14.36 -15.29 12.49
CA TYR A 178 -14.25 -15.44 13.94
C TYR A 178 -15.62 -15.46 14.64
N GLN A 179 -16.58 -14.72 14.13
CA GLN A 179 -17.94 -14.75 14.65
C GLN A 179 -18.61 -16.14 14.46
N VAL A 180 -18.45 -16.75 13.27
CA VAL A 180 -18.98 -18.09 12.98
C VAL A 180 -18.40 -19.16 13.89
N ILE A 181 -17.10 -19.11 14.18
CA ILE A 181 -16.47 -20.06 15.13
C ILE A 181 -16.69 -19.70 16.60
N GLY A 182 -17.37 -18.57 16.88
CA GLY A 182 -17.69 -18.11 18.23
C GLY A 182 -16.48 -17.60 19.01
N ALA A 183 -15.44 -17.11 18.33
CA ALA A 183 -14.27 -16.51 18.95
C ALA A 183 -14.46 -15.00 19.15
N SER A 184 -14.01 -14.48 20.31
CA SER A 184 -14.03 -13.05 20.62
C SER A 184 -12.74 -12.38 20.07
N ALA A 185 -12.78 -11.95 18.81
CA ALA A 185 -11.63 -11.34 18.17
C ALA A 185 -11.36 -9.90 18.63
N VAL A 186 -10.10 -9.57 18.80
CA VAL A 186 -9.62 -8.23 19.13
C VAL A 186 -9.45 -7.41 17.85
N ARG A 187 -10.22 -6.35 17.68
CA ARG A 187 -10.24 -5.51 16.49
C ARG A 187 -9.21 -4.38 16.59
N LEU A 188 -8.12 -4.50 15.84
CA LEU A 188 -7.03 -3.53 15.82
C LEU A 188 -6.60 -3.21 14.39
N GLY A 189 -6.00 -2.02 14.19
CA GLY A 189 -5.23 -1.72 12.98
C GLY A 189 -3.86 -2.43 13.01
N VAL A 190 -3.24 -2.58 11.85
CA VAL A 190 -1.93 -3.25 11.73
C VAL A 190 -0.84 -2.64 12.61
N PRO A 191 -0.71 -1.29 12.73
CA PRO A 191 0.30 -0.70 13.61
C PRO A 191 0.14 -1.02 15.09
N GLU A 192 -1.07 -1.44 15.52
CA GLU A 192 -1.40 -1.73 16.92
C GLU A 192 -1.12 -3.19 17.31
N VAL A 193 -0.89 -4.08 16.31
CA VAL A 193 -0.79 -5.53 16.54
C VAL A 193 0.47 -5.91 17.35
N TYR A 194 1.63 -5.37 16.98
CA TYR A 194 2.87 -5.67 17.69
C TYR A 194 2.79 -5.33 19.19
N PRO A 195 2.37 -4.12 19.62
CA PRO A 195 2.15 -3.82 21.04
C PRO A 195 1.13 -4.75 21.70
N ALA A 196 0.06 -5.13 21.00
CA ALA A 196 -0.97 -6.02 21.53
C ALA A 196 -0.45 -7.45 21.75
N LEU A 197 0.45 -7.94 20.90
CA LEU A 197 1.15 -9.21 21.08
C LEU A 197 2.11 -9.16 22.29
N GLN A 198 2.88 -8.08 22.43
CA GLN A 198 3.81 -7.89 23.57
C GLN A 198 3.08 -7.87 24.91
N THR A 199 1.92 -7.27 24.98
CA THR A 199 1.09 -7.19 26.19
C THR A 199 0.16 -8.40 26.36
N ARG A 200 0.22 -9.36 25.45
CA ARG A 200 -0.68 -10.51 25.41
C ARG A 200 -2.17 -10.14 25.33
N MET A 201 -2.50 -8.98 24.82
CA MET A 201 -3.86 -8.62 24.47
C MET A 201 -4.36 -9.48 23.30
N VAL A 202 -3.45 -9.87 22.40
CA VAL A 202 -3.64 -10.76 21.27
C VAL A 202 -2.69 -11.94 21.42
N ASP A 203 -3.14 -13.14 21.09
CA ASP A 203 -2.34 -14.37 21.14
C ASP A 203 -2.47 -15.24 19.87
N VAL A 204 -3.30 -14.82 18.90
CA VAL A 204 -3.42 -15.43 17.58
C VAL A 204 -3.47 -14.34 16.51
N VAL A 205 -2.68 -14.48 15.45
CA VAL A 205 -2.73 -13.61 14.27
C VAL A 205 -2.87 -14.42 13.00
N ALA A 206 -3.77 -13.96 12.10
CA ALA A 206 -3.87 -14.46 10.74
C ALA A 206 -2.98 -13.60 9.83
N SER A 207 -1.94 -14.18 9.25
CA SER A 207 -0.99 -13.45 8.42
C SER A 207 -0.22 -14.37 7.48
N SER A 208 0.59 -13.83 6.58
CA SER A 208 1.59 -14.62 5.90
C SER A 208 2.87 -14.73 6.74
N ALA A 209 3.67 -15.77 6.50
CA ALA A 209 4.96 -15.92 7.17
C ALA A 209 5.90 -14.73 6.92
N LEU A 210 5.91 -14.21 5.69
CA LEU A 210 6.71 -13.05 5.33
C LEU A 210 6.27 -11.80 6.09
N THR A 211 4.96 -11.58 6.20
CA THR A 211 4.38 -10.45 6.94
C THR A 211 4.68 -10.58 8.43
N ALA A 212 4.49 -11.77 9.02
CA ALA A 212 4.77 -12.00 10.43
C ALA A 212 6.24 -11.70 10.78
N VAL A 213 7.18 -12.13 9.94
CA VAL A 213 8.61 -11.82 10.12
C VAL A 213 8.87 -10.32 9.95
N ALA A 214 8.33 -9.69 8.90
CA ALA A 214 8.59 -8.27 8.61
C ALA A 214 8.02 -7.34 9.67
N LEU A 215 6.87 -7.67 10.27
CA LEU A 215 6.19 -6.90 11.31
C LEU A 215 6.54 -7.36 12.73
N GLN A 216 7.40 -8.40 12.85
CA GLN A 216 7.85 -8.97 14.14
C GLN A 216 6.69 -9.51 15.00
N TRP A 217 5.73 -10.14 14.37
CA TRP A 217 4.55 -10.74 15.01
C TRP A 217 4.80 -12.16 15.51
#